data_8ffb9c7798f9fd082e7bff7829d353ed
#
_entry.id   8ffb9c7798f9fd082e7bff7829d353ed
#
_cell.length_a   1.000
_cell.length_b   1.000
_cell.length_c   1.000
_cell.angle_alpha   90.00
_cell.angle_beta   90.00
_cell.angle_gamma   90.00
#
_symmetry.space_group_name_H-M   'P 1'
#
loop_
_entity.id
_entity.type
_entity.pdbx_description
1 polymer ?
#
loop_
_entity_poly.entity_id
_entity_poly.type
_entity_poly.pdbx_seq_one_letter_code
_entity_poly.pdbx_strand_id
1 'polypeptide(L)'
;DRVALESTTNCWAVVQHLQPHVPNVVVSNPMATKAIAHSKIKTDKVDAKVLAQLLRCDFLPTVWQPDEATRLRRQLTGRRASLVGQRTQLQNRIHSVLAMRLIIPPGDYALFGTRGLAWLKTLTEETIDLDGLMMIQSDLRLMENLQTEIDVFDLRLARLAYDDERVKL
;
A
#
# COMPACT_ATOMS: atom_id res chain seq x y z
N ASP A 1 10.91 25.07 23.40
CA ASP A 1 11.73 24.05 22.73
C ASP A 1 11.08 23.64 21.42
N ARG A 2 11.89 23.24 20.44
CA ARG A 2 11.48 22.72 19.12
C ARG A 2 12.07 21.33 18.94
N VAL A 3 11.29 20.40 18.38
CA VAL A 3 11.74 19.02 18.09
C VAL A 3 11.59 18.72 16.63
N ALA A 4 12.61 18.12 16.01
CA ALA A 4 12.54 17.61 14.65
C ALA A 4 12.57 16.08 14.65
N LEU A 5 11.73 15.48 13.81
CA LEU A 5 11.67 14.04 13.55
C LEU A 5 11.83 13.79 12.06
N GLU A 6 12.42 12.67 11.69
CA GLU A 6 12.40 12.21 10.31
C GLU A 6 11.08 11.52 9.97
N SER A 7 10.57 11.72 8.74
CA SER A 7 9.36 11.04 8.27
C SER A 7 9.62 9.55 8.07
N THR A 8 9.32 8.77 9.10
CA THR A 8 9.40 7.31 9.14
C THR A 8 8.02 6.70 9.37
N THR A 9 7.93 5.37 9.40
CA THR A 9 6.65 4.64 9.53
C THR A 9 5.81 5.05 10.74
N ASN A 10 6.45 5.35 11.87
CA ASN A 10 5.77 5.66 13.14
C ASN A 10 5.84 7.16 13.52
N CYS A 11 6.35 8.03 12.66
CA CYS A 11 6.60 9.43 13.00
C CYS A 11 5.34 10.14 13.51
N TRP A 12 4.17 9.87 12.95
CA TRP A 12 2.92 10.51 13.36
C TRP A 12 2.44 10.10 14.75
N ALA A 13 2.69 8.85 15.16
CA ALA A 13 2.41 8.42 16.53
C ALA A 13 3.34 9.13 17.51
N VAL A 14 4.61 9.29 17.17
CA VAL A 14 5.60 10.03 17.98
C VAL A 14 5.23 11.50 18.05
N VAL A 15 4.83 12.12 16.92
CA VAL A 15 4.34 13.52 16.90
C VAL A 15 3.17 13.70 17.88
N GLN A 16 2.14 12.84 17.81
CA GLN A 16 0.98 12.90 18.70
C GLN A 16 1.37 12.78 20.19
N HIS A 17 2.34 11.90 20.48
CA HIS A 17 2.81 11.73 21.85
C HIS A 17 3.61 12.95 22.35
N LEU A 18 4.36 13.62 21.49
CA LEU A 18 5.19 14.77 21.84
C LEU A 18 4.43 16.10 21.90
N GLN A 19 3.40 16.28 21.09
CA GLN A 19 2.66 17.54 20.98
C GLN A 19 2.16 18.11 22.31
N PRO A 20 1.69 17.30 23.32
CA PRO A 20 1.32 17.83 24.63
C PRO A 20 2.48 18.41 25.43
N HIS A 21 3.70 17.98 25.15
CA HIS A 21 4.90 18.31 25.92
C HIS A 21 5.80 19.35 25.22
N VAL A 22 5.71 19.43 23.88
CA VAL A 22 6.55 20.31 23.06
C VAL A 22 5.68 21.11 22.09
N PRO A 23 5.67 22.44 22.18
CA PRO A 23 4.76 23.29 21.38
C PRO A 23 5.04 23.24 19.86
N ASN A 24 6.26 22.85 19.48
CA ASN A 24 6.64 22.85 18.05
C ASN A 24 7.38 21.54 17.70
N VAL A 25 6.63 20.59 17.14
CA VAL A 25 7.15 19.32 16.60
C VAL A 25 7.08 19.37 15.09
N VAL A 26 8.23 19.24 14.42
CA VAL A 26 8.38 19.35 12.98
C VAL A 26 8.82 18.01 12.40
N VAL A 27 8.24 17.60 11.28
CA VAL A 27 8.62 16.38 10.56
C VAL A 27 9.38 16.74 9.29
N SER A 28 10.60 16.23 9.16
CA SER A 28 11.46 16.48 8.01
C SER A 28 11.19 15.52 6.85
N ASN A 29 11.46 16.00 5.64
CA ASN A 29 11.50 15.18 4.43
C ASN A 29 12.88 14.50 4.31
N PRO A 30 13.01 13.18 4.45
CA PRO A 30 14.30 12.49 4.42
C PRO A 30 15.08 12.70 3.13
N MET A 31 14.38 12.70 1.99
CA MET A 31 15.01 12.86 0.68
C MET A 31 15.59 14.27 0.50
N ALA A 32 14.81 15.29 0.85
CA ALA A 32 15.26 16.67 0.76
C ALA A 32 16.36 17.00 1.81
N THR A 33 16.23 16.48 3.02
CA THR A 33 17.26 16.60 4.08
C THR A 33 18.58 15.98 3.63
N LYS A 34 18.53 14.78 3.05
CA LYS A 34 19.73 14.10 2.51
C LYS A 34 20.39 14.89 1.37
N ALA A 35 19.62 15.59 0.54
CA ALA A 35 20.18 16.41 -0.53
C ALA A 35 20.93 17.64 -0.01
N ILE A 36 20.54 18.19 1.16
CA ILE A 36 21.14 19.38 1.78
C ILE A 36 22.35 19.00 2.64
N ALA A 37 22.24 17.91 3.42
CA ALA A 37 23.23 17.50 4.40
C ALA A 37 23.69 16.06 4.14
N HIS A 38 24.69 15.93 3.26
CA HIS A 38 25.31 14.65 2.95
C HIS A 38 26.45 14.35 3.93
N SER A 39 26.28 13.35 4.80
CA SER A 39 27.36 12.84 5.68
C SER A 39 27.98 11.57 5.11
N LYS A 40 29.31 11.49 5.10
CA LYS A 40 30.05 10.27 4.72
C LYS A 40 29.91 9.15 5.77
N ILE A 41 29.73 9.52 7.03
CA ILE A 41 29.55 8.59 8.16
C ILE A 41 28.10 8.70 8.60
N LYS A 42 27.36 7.62 8.45
CA LYS A 42 25.94 7.53 8.81
C LYS A 42 25.80 6.84 10.17
N THR A 43 25.37 7.59 11.18
CA THR A 43 24.95 7.09 12.49
C THR A 43 23.75 7.89 12.95
N ASP A 44 22.89 7.31 13.77
CA ASP A 44 21.71 7.98 14.32
C ASP A 44 22.05 9.28 15.04
N LYS A 45 23.24 9.33 15.72
CA LYS A 45 23.73 10.51 16.41
C LYS A 45 24.08 11.64 15.44
N VAL A 46 24.70 11.31 14.29
CA VAL A 46 25.06 12.28 13.24
C VAL A 46 23.78 12.79 12.57
N ASP A 47 22.85 11.91 12.25
CA ASP A 47 21.58 12.27 11.62
C ASP A 47 20.75 13.18 12.56
N ALA A 48 20.65 12.87 13.86
CA ALA A 48 19.99 13.73 14.85
C ALA A 48 20.65 15.11 14.97
N LYS A 49 21.98 15.18 14.95
CA LYS A 49 22.73 16.45 14.98
C LYS A 49 22.46 17.30 13.75
N VAL A 50 22.40 16.69 12.57
CA VAL A 50 22.08 17.36 11.30
C VAL A 50 20.66 17.94 11.36
N LEU A 51 19.67 17.15 11.77
CA LEU A 51 18.28 17.61 11.93
C LEU A 51 18.18 18.80 12.90
N ALA A 52 18.88 18.72 14.03
CA ALA A 52 18.88 19.80 15.04
C ALA A 52 19.51 21.08 14.50
N GLN A 53 20.60 20.99 13.73
CA GLN A 53 21.24 22.14 13.09
C GLN A 53 20.35 22.79 12.02
N LEU A 54 19.76 22.00 11.14
CA LEU A 54 18.84 22.48 10.11
C LEU A 54 17.59 23.14 10.72
N LEU A 55 17.06 22.54 11.80
CA LEU A 55 15.93 23.10 12.54
C LEU A 55 16.29 24.46 13.17
N ARG A 56 17.48 24.56 13.77
CA ARG A 56 17.97 25.81 14.40
C ARG A 56 18.14 26.93 13.40
N CYS A 57 18.54 26.61 12.18
CA CYS A 57 18.75 27.58 11.11
C CYS A 57 17.49 27.87 10.27
N ASP A 58 16.34 27.30 10.66
CA ASP A 58 15.07 27.34 9.90
C ASP A 58 15.20 26.86 8.44
N PHE A 59 16.15 25.96 8.19
CA PHE A 59 16.47 25.41 6.87
C PHE A 59 16.08 23.92 6.73
N LEU A 60 15.27 23.41 7.66
CA LEU A 60 14.80 22.03 7.65
C LEU A 60 13.68 21.84 6.63
N PRO A 61 13.84 21.02 5.58
CA PRO A 61 12.76 20.70 4.66
C PRO A 61 11.67 19.91 5.39
N THR A 62 10.49 20.47 5.52
CA THR A 62 9.39 19.87 6.25
C THR A 62 8.42 19.16 5.33
N VAL A 63 7.73 18.13 5.86
CA VAL A 63 6.58 17.51 5.21
C VAL A 63 5.29 18.09 5.78
N TRP A 64 4.27 18.15 4.95
CA TRP A 64 2.93 18.48 5.40
C TRP A 64 2.45 17.43 6.42
N GLN A 65 1.94 17.89 7.56
CA GLN A 65 1.41 17.04 8.62
C GLN A 65 -0.08 16.79 8.38
N PRO A 66 -0.47 15.58 7.97
CA PRO A 66 -1.87 15.25 7.76
C PRO A 66 -2.61 15.14 9.09
N ASP A 67 -3.84 15.61 9.11
CA ASP A 67 -4.76 15.35 10.22
C ASP A 67 -5.04 13.85 10.40
N GLU A 68 -5.63 13.48 11.53
CA GLU A 68 -5.91 12.08 11.85
C GLU A 68 -6.85 11.41 10.82
N ALA A 69 -7.88 12.12 10.38
CA ALA A 69 -8.83 11.62 9.38
C ALA A 69 -8.14 11.33 8.05
N THR A 70 -7.25 12.23 7.62
CA THR A 70 -6.44 12.04 6.40
C THR A 70 -5.47 10.86 6.55
N ARG A 71 -4.83 10.69 7.71
CA ARG A 71 -3.96 9.53 7.98
C ARG A 71 -4.73 8.22 7.90
N LEU A 72 -5.90 8.15 8.54
CA LEU A 72 -6.76 6.96 8.48
C LEU A 72 -7.15 6.62 7.04
N ARG A 73 -7.61 7.63 6.26
CA ARG A 73 -7.96 7.41 4.84
C ARG A 73 -6.78 6.88 4.03
N ARG A 74 -5.58 7.44 4.23
CA ARG A 74 -4.35 6.96 3.56
C ARG A 74 -4.01 5.51 3.94
N GLN A 75 -4.16 5.13 5.20
CA GLN A 75 -3.93 3.76 5.64
C GLN A 75 -4.93 2.78 5.01
N LEU A 76 -6.21 3.12 5.00
CA LEU A 76 -7.26 2.27 4.42
C LEU A 76 -7.10 2.13 2.90
N THR A 77 -6.87 3.23 2.18
CA THR A 77 -6.64 3.19 0.73
C THR A 77 -5.35 2.45 0.37
N GLY A 78 -4.27 2.64 1.14
CA GLY A 78 -3.03 1.91 0.96
C GLY A 78 -3.19 0.42 1.18
N ARG A 79 -3.93 0.01 2.24
CA ARG A 79 -4.23 -1.41 2.48
C ARG A 79 -5.06 -2.02 1.36
N ARG A 80 -6.12 -1.32 0.93
CA ARG A 80 -6.93 -1.74 -0.21
C ARG A 80 -6.10 -1.91 -1.49
N ALA A 81 -5.24 -0.95 -1.81
CA ALA A 81 -4.35 -1.01 -2.97
C ALA A 81 -3.38 -2.21 -2.89
N SER A 82 -2.85 -2.50 -1.71
CA SER A 82 -2.00 -3.68 -1.48
C SER A 82 -2.74 -4.99 -1.76
N LEU A 83 -3.99 -5.14 -1.30
CA LEU A 83 -4.82 -6.32 -1.55
C LEU A 83 -5.12 -6.50 -3.05
N VAL A 84 -5.44 -5.41 -3.76
CA VAL A 84 -5.62 -5.43 -5.22
C VAL A 84 -4.34 -5.85 -5.94
N GLY A 85 -3.17 -5.34 -5.50
CA GLY A 85 -1.87 -5.77 -6.04
C GLY A 85 -1.61 -7.26 -5.84
N GLN A 86 -1.92 -7.82 -4.67
CA GLN A 86 -1.80 -9.25 -4.40
C GLN A 86 -2.74 -10.08 -5.31
N ARG A 87 -3.99 -9.64 -5.49
CA ARG A 87 -4.92 -10.29 -6.43
C ARG A 87 -4.38 -10.29 -7.86
N THR A 88 -3.80 -9.18 -8.31
CA THR A 88 -3.17 -9.09 -9.65
C THR A 88 -1.99 -10.05 -9.78
N GLN A 89 -1.19 -10.23 -8.74
CA GLN A 89 -0.10 -11.22 -8.75
C GLN A 89 -0.62 -12.66 -8.92
N LEU A 90 -1.73 -13.02 -8.26
CA LEU A 90 -2.39 -14.31 -8.43
C LEU A 90 -2.88 -14.49 -9.87
N GLN A 91 -3.51 -13.47 -10.44
CA GLN A 91 -3.95 -13.47 -11.84
C GLN A 91 -2.78 -13.72 -12.81
N ASN A 92 -1.65 -13.04 -12.60
CA ASN A 92 -0.45 -13.23 -13.41
C ASN A 92 0.12 -14.65 -13.28
N ARG A 93 0.06 -15.26 -12.08
CA ARG A 93 0.48 -16.66 -11.88
C ARG A 93 -0.41 -17.62 -12.66
N ILE A 94 -1.74 -17.44 -12.62
CA ILE A 94 -2.67 -18.26 -13.40
C ILE A 94 -2.36 -18.13 -14.92
N HIS A 95 -2.16 -16.90 -15.41
CA HIS A 95 -1.73 -16.70 -16.79
C HIS A 95 -0.44 -17.46 -17.12
N SER A 96 0.55 -17.42 -16.23
CA SER A 96 1.82 -18.13 -16.43
C SER A 96 1.62 -19.65 -16.45
N VAL A 97 0.79 -20.21 -15.57
CA VAL A 97 0.49 -21.64 -15.53
C VAL A 97 -0.15 -22.11 -16.83
N LEU A 98 -1.12 -21.37 -17.36
CA LEU A 98 -1.78 -21.66 -18.64
C LEU A 98 -0.81 -21.52 -19.82
N ALA A 99 -0.02 -20.42 -19.85
CA ALA A 99 0.93 -20.16 -20.92
C ALA A 99 2.02 -21.22 -21.04
N MET A 100 2.59 -21.67 -19.91
CA MET A 100 3.59 -22.76 -19.88
C MET A 100 3.06 -24.09 -20.43
N ARG A 101 1.74 -24.25 -20.48
CA ARG A 101 1.07 -25.46 -20.99
C ARG A 101 0.40 -25.24 -22.35
N LEU A 102 0.61 -24.07 -22.97
CA LEU A 102 0.01 -23.67 -24.24
C LEU A 102 -1.53 -23.75 -24.23
N ILE A 103 -2.15 -23.57 -23.06
CA ILE A 103 -3.59 -23.57 -22.93
C ILE A 103 -4.11 -22.15 -23.20
N ILE A 104 -4.91 -22.01 -24.23
CA ILE A 104 -5.52 -20.74 -24.65
C ILE A 104 -6.94 -20.71 -24.12
N PRO A 105 -7.31 -19.70 -23.30
CA PRO A 105 -8.69 -19.53 -22.87
C PRO A 105 -9.63 -19.35 -24.08
N PRO A 106 -10.82 -19.97 -24.07
CA PRO A 106 -11.75 -19.84 -25.18
C PRO A 106 -12.42 -18.46 -25.19
N GLY A 107 -12.51 -17.85 -26.40
CA GLY A 107 -13.31 -16.65 -26.66
C GLY A 107 -12.61 -15.31 -26.37
N ASP A 108 -13.29 -14.23 -26.77
CA ASP A 108 -12.81 -12.84 -26.67
C ASP A 108 -13.28 -12.17 -25.37
N TYR A 109 -13.11 -12.83 -24.23
CA TYR A 109 -13.49 -12.28 -22.95
C TYR A 109 -12.32 -12.23 -21.96
N ALA A 110 -12.40 -11.31 -20.99
CA ALA A 110 -11.41 -11.21 -19.94
C ALA A 110 -11.39 -12.50 -19.10
N LEU A 111 -10.21 -13.12 -18.95
CA LEU A 111 -10.03 -14.38 -18.20
C LEU A 111 -10.54 -14.30 -16.75
N PHE A 112 -10.42 -13.16 -16.10
CA PHE A 112 -10.88 -12.94 -14.73
C PHE A 112 -12.22 -12.20 -14.63
N GLY A 113 -12.95 -12.12 -15.74
CA GLY A 113 -14.37 -11.76 -15.74
C GLY A 113 -15.26 -12.98 -15.44
N THR A 114 -16.57 -12.77 -15.34
CA THR A 114 -17.53 -13.82 -14.96
C THR A 114 -17.41 -15.10 -15.82
N ARG A 115 -17.30 -14.93 -17.15
CA ARG A 115 -17.16 -16.07 -18.09
C ARG A 115 -15.81 -16.79 -17.95
N GLY A 116 -14.72 -16.02 -17.83
CA GLY A 116 -13.37 -16.59 -17.70
C GLY A 116 -13.17 -17.31 -16.38
N LEU A 117 -13.69 -16.79 -15.27
CA LEU A 117 -13.66 -17.46 -13.97
C LEU A 117 -14.49 -18.74 -13.99
N ALA A 118 -15.67 -18.72 -14.66
CA ALA A 118 -16.47 -19.94 -14.85
C ALA A 118 -15.68 -20.99 -15.62
N TRP A 119 -15.03 -20.60 -16.72
CA TRP A 119 -14.19 -21.51 -17.50
C TRP A 119 -12.99 -22.04 -16.71
N LEU A 120 -12.27 -21.22 -15.95
CA LEU A 120 -11.17 -21.68 -15.10
C LEU A 120 -11.62 -22.76 -14.09
N LYS A 121 -12.85 -22.70 -13.62
CA LYS A 121 -13.45 -23.69 -12.71
C LYS A 121 -13.85 -25.00 -13.43
N THR A 122 -13.94 -25.02 -14.76
CA THR A 122 -14.20 -26.26 -15.54
C THR A 122 -12.94 -27.04 -15.91
N LEU A 123 -11.75 -26.50 -15.62
CA LEU A 123 -10.50 -27.24 -15.89
C LEU A 123 -10.42 -28.50 -15.06
N THR A 124 -10.04 -29.62 -15.72
CA THR A 124 -9.89 -30.95 -15.13
C THR A 124 -8.53 -31.54 -15.49
N GLU A 125 -8.18 -32.67 -14.92
CA GLU A 125 -6.93 -33.40 -15.23
C GLU A 125 -6.86 -33.85 -16.71
N GLU A 126 -7.98 -33.89 -17.42
CA GLU A 126 -8.02 -34.15 -18.87
C GLU A 126 -7.54 -32.93 -19.70
N THR A 127 -7.68 -31.72 -19.14
CA THR A 127 -7.36 -30.45 -19.82
C THR A 127 -6.01 -29.87 -19.42
N ILE A 128 -5.55 -30.17 -18.22
CA ILE A 128 -4.29 -29.67 -17.67
C ILE A 128 -3.73 -30.73 -16.67
N ASP A 129 -2.42 -30.84 -16.56
CA ASP A 129 -1.80 -31.76 -15.59
C ASP A 129 -2.22 -31.42 -14.14
N LEU A 130 -2.13 -32.43 -13.26
CA LEU A 130 -2.56 -32.31 -11.86
C LEU A 130 -1.91 -31.14 -11.13
N ASP A 131 -0.61 -30.92 -11.33
CA ASP A 131 0.13 -29.86 -10.65
C ASP A 131 -0.37 -28.47 -11.09
N GLY A 132 -0.59 -28.28 -12.40
CA GLY A 132 -1.15 -27.06 -12.96
C GLY A 132 -2.58 -26.80 -12.47
N LEU A 133 -3.40 -27.84 -12.41
CA LEU A 133 -4.75 -27.76 -11.88
C LEU A 133 -4.75 -27.34 -10.40
N MET A 134 -3.90 -27.94 -9.58
CA MET A 134 -3.74 -27.60 -8.17
C MET A 134 -3.29 -26.16 -7.98
N MET A 135 -2.33 -25.67 -8.77
CA MET A 135 -1.86 -24.28 -8.73
C MET A 135 -2.99 -23.31 -9.06
N ILE A 136 -3.72 -23.52 -10.15
CA ILE A 136 -4.84 -22.65 -10.56
C ILE A 136 -5.94 -22.65 -9.50
N GLN A 137 -6.36 -23.81 -9.01
CA GLN A 137 -7.40 -23.91 -8.00
C GLN A 137 -6.99 -23.22 -6.68
N SER A 138 -5.73 -23.35 -6.27
CA SER A 138 -5.19 -22.66 -5.10
C SER A 138 -5.26 -21.15 -5.27
N ASP A 139 -4.79 -20.62 -6.43
CA ASP A 139 -4.79 -19.19 -6.70
C ASP A 139 -6.22 -18.63 -6.82
N LEU A 140 -7.17 -19.39 -7.39
CA LEU A 140 -8.58 -18.99 -7.44
C LEU A 140 -9.19 -18.83 -6.03
N ARG A 141 -8.95 -19.79 -5.12
CA ARG A 141 -9.41 -19.68 -3.73
C ARG A 141 -8.82 -18.47 -3.01
N LEU A 142 -7.52 -18.22 -3.21
CA LEU A 142 -6.86 -17.04 -2.65
C LEU A 142 -7.42 -15.73 -3.22
N MET A 143 -7.74 -15.70 -4.52
CA MET A 143 -8.38 -14.53 -5.15
C MET A 143 -9.77 -14.26 -4.59
N GLU A 144 -10.59 -15.30 -4.35
CA GLU A 144 -11.91 -15.16 -3.73
C GLU A 144 -11.79 -14.57 -2.31
N ASN A 145 -10.85 -15.05 -1.50
CA ASN A 145 -10.59 -14.50 -0.17
C ASN A 145 -10.12 -13.05 -0.23
N LEU A 146 -9.19 -12.71 -1.14
CA LEU A 146 -8.73 -11.34 -1.33
C LEU A 146 -9.87 -10.42 -1.79
N GLN A 147 -10.78 -10.90 -2.64
CA GLN A 147 -11.93 -10.11 -3.08
C GLN A 147 -12.85 -9.78 -1.88
N THR A 148 -13.14 -10.74 -1.03
CA THR A 148 -13.91 -10.51 0.20
C THR A 148 -13.29 -9.44 1.08
N GLU A 149 -11.96 -9.50 1.26
CA GLU A 149 -11.23 -8.47 2.03
C GLU A 149 -11.28 -7.10 1.34
N ILE A 150 -11.11 -7.03 0.02
CA ILE A 150 -11.21 -5.79 -0.75
C ILE A 150 -12.59 -5.15 -0.56
N ASP A 151 -13.66 -5.94 -0.63
CA ASP A 151 -15.03 -5.47 -0.49
C ASP A 151 -15.30 -4.85 0.90
N VAL A 152 -14.68 -5.39 1.96
CA VAL A 152 -14.73 -4.80 3.32
C VAL A 152 -14.13 -3.40 3.33
N PHE A 153 -12.95 -3.23 2.71
CA PHE A 153 -12.31 -1.91 2.63
C PHE A 153 -13.07 -0.96 1.72
N ASP A 154 -13.63 -1.44 0.60
CA ASP A 154 -14.44 -0.63 -0.31
C ASP A 154 -15.71 -0.10 0.40
N LEU A 155 -16.41 -0.94 1.16
CA LEU A 155 -17.55 -0.52 1.96
C LEU A 155 -17.18 0.54 3.00
N ARG A 156 -16.04 0.35 3.71
CA ARG A 156 -15.57 1.32 4.71
C ARG A 156 -15.20 2.65 4.06
N LEU A 157 -14.49 2.62 2.94
CA LEU A 157 -14.10 3.83 2.21
C LEU A 157 -15.31 4.55 1.62
N ALA A 158 -16.30 3.82 1.10
CA ALA A 158 -17.55 4.41 0.60
C ALA A 158 -18.31 5.16 1.71
N ARG A 159 -18.39 4.60 2.92
CA ARG A 159 -19.00 5.28 4.07
C ARG A 159 -18.24 6.57 4.43
N LEU A 160 -16.91 6.51 4.50
CA LEU A 160 -16.09 7.69 4.78
C LEU A 160 -16.21 8.76 3.70
N ALA A 161 -16.37 8.37 2.43
CA ALA A 161 -16.60 9.29 1.32
C ALA A 161 -17.98 9.93 1.40
N TYR A 162 -19.01 9.16 1.76
CA TYR A 162 -20.38 9.68 1.91
C TYR A 162 -20.48 10.75 3.02
N ASP A 163 -19.73 10.59 4.11
CA ASP A 163 -19.70 11.52 5.24
C ASP A 163 -18.81 12.75 4.98
N ASP A 164 -18.01 12.77 3.90
CA ASP A 164 -17.09 13.86 3.58
C ASP A 164 -17.75 14.88 2.64
N GLU A 165 -18.01 16.07 3.15
CA GLU A 165 -18.64 17.17 2.36
C GLU A 165 -17.85 17.56 1.10
N ARG A 166 -16.53 17.31 1.09
CA ARG A 166 -15.66 17.57 -0.06
C ARG A 166 -15.89 16.61 -1.23
N VAL A 167 -16.57 15.50 -1.00
CA VAL A 167 -16.90 14.46 -2.00
C VAL A 167 -18.35 14.60 -2.47
N LYS A 168 -19.19 15.35 -1.75
CA LYS A 168 -20.58 15.68 -2.13
C LYS A 168 -20.56 16.83 -3.16
N LEU A 169 -20.15 16.53 -4.38
CA LEU A 169 -20.27 17.43 -5.54
C LEU A 169 -21.51 17.09 -6.34
#